data_9d7c3225570c946b26b414dea154bdb5
#
_entry.id   9d7c3225570c946b26b414dea154bdb5
#
_cell.length_a   1.000
_cell.length_b   1.000
_cell.length_c   1.000
_cell.angle_alpha   90.00
_cell.angle_beta   90.00
_cell.angle_gamma   90.00
#
_symmetry.space_group_name_H-M   'P 1'
#
loop_
_entity.id
_entity.type
_entity.pdbx_description
1 polymer ?
#
loop_
_entity_poly.entity_id
_entity_poly.type
_entity_poly.pdbx_seq_one_letter_code
_entity_poly.pdbx_strand_id
1 'polypeptide(L)'
;MRKVILILFALMAMSGQAQVSAILGDWRTVDDKTGEKRSIVTIYKGSDGLYYGKISKMLMYTDLDLKCDQCKGEDYNAPIVGLVIIRGMKAEKGELVGGKVLDPESGKFYYGKIYLKDGKLVLRGSLDKRGFLGRNQTWVR
;
A
#
# COMPACT_ATOMS: atom_id res chain seq x y z
N MET A 1 28.14 25.29 -16.84
CA MET A 1 27.41 24.12 -17.31
C MET A 1 27.43 22.93 -16.31
N ARG A 2 28.59 22.54 -15.79
CA ARG A 2 28.66 21.45 -14.79
C ARG A 2 27.82 21.69 -13.51
N LYS A 3 27.80 22.93 -13.01
CA LYS A 3 27.06 23.28 -11.78
C LYS A 3 25.52 23.24 -11.96
N VAL A 4 25.04 23.57 -13.17
CA VAL A 4 23.61 23.58 -13.50
C VAL A 4 23.07 22.13 -13.59
N ILE A 5 23.86 21.21 -14.15
CA ILE A 5 23.52 19.80 -14.28
C ILE A 5 23.39 19.12 -12.90
N LEU A 6 24.29 19.46 -11.95
CA LEU A 6 24.26 18.95 -10.58
C LEU A 6 23.01 19.42 -9.82
N ILE A 7 22.58 20.66 -10.03
CA ILE A 7 21.37 21.21 -9.41
C ILE A 7 20.11 20.56 -9.98
N LEU A 8 20.07 20.27 -11.28
CA LEU A 8 18.94 19.56 -11.90
C LEU A 8 18.81 18.11 -11.36
N PHE A 9 19.95 17.42 -11.15
CA PHE A 9 19.96 16.06 -10.60
C PHE A 9 19.48 16.03 -9.14
N ALA A 10 19.87 17.02 -8.34
CA ALA A 10 19.42 17.17 -6.96
C ALA A 10 17.90 17.45 -6.85
N LEU A 11 17.37 18.25 -7.79
CA LEU A 11 15.93 18.54 -7.87
C LEU A 11 15.10 17.31 -8.24
N MET A 12 15.60 16.42 -9.12
CA MET A 12 14.93 15.16 -9.46
C MET A 12 14.90 14.16 -8.29
N ALA A 13 15.99 14.09 -7.50
CA ALA A 13 16.04 13.25 -6.32
C ALA A 13 15.06 13.74 -5.23
N MET A 14 14.91 15.03 -5.07
CA MET A 14 13.95 15.64 -4.12
C MET A 14 12.50 15.35 -4.52
N SER A 15 12.17 15.33 -5.81
CA SER A 15 10.81 15.04 -6.28
C SER A 15 10.37 13.60 -5.98
N GLY A 16 11.27 12.62 -6.11
CA GLY A 16 11.00 11.22 -5.79
C GLY A 16 10.71 11.01 -4.31
N GLN A 17 11.47 11.65 -3.42
CA GLN A 17 11.24 11.59 -1.97
C GLN A 17 9.92 12.28 -1.58
N ALA A 18 9.59 13.41 -2.18
CA ALA A 18 8.33 14.11 -1.93
C ALA A 18 7.12 13.25 -2.35
N GLN A 19 7.22 12.51 -3.46
CA GLN A 19 6.17 11.59 -3.91
C GLN A 19 5.97 10.43 -2.95
N VAL A 20 7.05 9.81 -2.46
CA VAL A 20 6.96 8.74 -1.46
C VAL A 20 6.39 9.26 -0.15
N SER A 21 6.81 10.43 0.31
CA SER A 21 6.25 11.07 1.51
C SER A 21 4.74 11.31 1.40
N ALA A 22 4.25 11.64 0.21
CA ALA A 22 2.83 11.84 -0.05
C ALA A 22 2.03 10.53 -0.01
N ILE A 23 2.67 9.37 -0.19
CA ILE A 23 2.04 8.04 -0.06
C ILE A 23 1.81 7.69 1.42
N LEU A 24 2.66 8.17 2.32
CA LEU A 24 2.58 7.83 3.74
C LEU A 24 1.31 8.37 4.40
N GLY A 25 0.87 7.69 5.45
CA GLY A 25 -0.31 8.07 6.22
C GLY A 25 -1.54 7.25 5.88
N ASP A 26 -2.71 7.81 6.18
CA ASP A 26 -3.98 7.12 6.13
C ASP A 26 -4.66 7.23 4.78
N TRP A 27 -5.15 6.09 4.31
CA TRP A 27 -5.94 5.99 3.08
C TRP A 27 -7.21 5.18 3.34
N ARG A 28 -8.32 5.62 2.75
CA ARG A 28 -9.57 4.88 2.78
C ARG A 28 -9.63 3.93 1.60
N THR A 29 -9.76 2.63 1.91
CA THR A 29 -9.99 1.62 0.89
C THR A 29 -11.44 1.72 0.40
N VAL A 30 -11.62 1.50 -0.89
CA VAL A 30 -12.92 1.63 -1.56
C VAL A 30 -13.31 0.27 -2.15
N ASP A 31 -14.54 -0.12 -1.91
CA ASP A 31 -15.12 -1.30 -2.56
C ASP A 31 -15.33 -1.03 -4.04
N ASP A 32 -14.75 -1.87 -4.90
CA ASP A 32 -14.79 -1.69 -6.35
C ASP A 32 -16.21 -1.81 -6.95
N LYS A 33 -17.09 -2.53 -6.27
CA LYS A 33 -18.46 -2.76 -6.75
C LYS A 33 -19.43 -1.70 -6.29
N THR A 34 -19.32 -1.27 -5.03
CA THR A 34 -20.30 -0.38 -4.39
C THR A 34 -19.81 1.06 -4.24
N GLY A 35 -18.49 1.30 -4.33
CA GLY A 35 -17.88 2.59 -4.05
C GLY A 35 -17.84 2.97 -2.58
N GLU A 36 -18.26 2.09 -1.69
CA GLU A 36 -18.26 2.34 -0.24
C GLU A 36 -16.84 2.26 0.33
N LYS A 37 -16.57 3.08 1.31
CA LYS A 37 -15.30 3.08 2.05
C LYS A 37 -15.33 1.97 3.10
N ARG A 38 -14.39 1.04 3.01
CA ARG A 38 -14.38 -0.19 3.83
C ARG A 38 -13.51 -0.09 5.08
N SER A 39 -12.34 0.48 4.93
CA SER A 39 -11.34 0.53 6.01
C SER A 39 -10.37 1.68 5.81
N ILE A 40 -9.60 1.96 6.86
CA ILE A 40 -8.44 2.85 6.78
C ILE A 40 -7.19 1.99 6.85
N VAL A 41 -6.31 2.16 5.87
CA VAL A 41 -4.98 1.57 5.84
C VAL A 41 -3.95 2.68 6.06
N THR A 42 -3.09 2.50 7.04
CA THR A 42 -2.00 3.42 7.33
C THR A 42 -0.71 2.90 6.72
N ILE A 43 -0.11 3.68 5.82
CA ILE A 43 1.18 3.36 5.21
C ILE A 43 2.29 4.05 5.98
N TYR A 44 3.31 3.30 6.36
CA TYR A 44 4.41 3.78 7.20
C TYR A 44 5.74 3.14 6.80
N LYS A 45 6.82 3.79 7.19
CA LYS A 45 8.17 3.27 7.02
C LYS A 45 8.58 2.48 8.25
N GLY A 46 9.00 1.23 8.07
CA GLY A 46 9.52 0.39 9.13
C GLY A 46 10.94 0.75 9.55
N SER A 47 11.38 0.21 10.69
CA SER A 47 12.74 0.39 11.20
C SER A 47 13.81 -0.22 10.28
N ASP A 48 13.43 -1.17 9.45
CA ASP A 48 14.28 -1.80 8.41
C ASP A 48 14.44 -0.95 7.14
N GLY A 49 13.78 0.22 7.08
CA GLY A 49 13.78 1.11 5.93
C GLY A 49 12.80 0.72 4.82
N LEU A 50 12.09 -0.38 4.97
CA LEU A 50 11.03 -0.80 4.05
C LEU A 50 9.68 -0.20 4.45
N TYR A 51 8.73 -0.25 3.55
CA TYR A 51 7.40 0.33 3.77
C TYR A 51 6.35 -0.75 3.96
N TYR A 52 5.42 -0.45 4.84
CA TYR A 52 4.35 -1.35 5.28
C TYR A 52 3.02 -0.62 5.28
N GLY A 53 1.94 -1.38 5.27
CA GLY A 53 0.60 -0.83 5.45
C GLY A 53 -0.22 -1.75 6.34
N LYS A 54 -0.86 -1.18 7.35
CA LYS A 54 -1.72 -1.91 8.27
C LYS A 54 -3.15 -1.39 8.21
N ILE A 55 -4.11 -2.27 8.42
CA ILE A 55 -5.50 -1.88 8.62
C ILE A 55 -5.60 -1.24 10.01
N SER A 56 -5.84 0.06 10.06
CA SER A 56 -5.91 0.82 11.31
C SER A 56 -7.33 0.92 11.85
N LYS A 57 -8.33 0.87 10.97
CA LYS A 57 -9.73 1.01 11.33
C LYS A 57 -10.63 0.36 10.29
N MET A 58 -11.68 -0.28 10.74
CA MET A 58 -12.79 -0.71 9.88
C MET A 58 -13.84 0.39 9.83
N LEU A 59 -14.33 0.70 8.64
CA LEU A 59 -15.42 1.66 8.39
C LEU A 59 -16.74 0.95 8.12
N MET A 60 -16.68 -0.30 7.67
CA MET A 60 -17.81 -1.22 7.53
C MET A 60 -17.69 -2.35 8.55
N TYR A 61 -18.81 -2.92 8.93
CA TYR A 61 -18.86 -4.05 9.89
C TYR A 61 -18.15 -3.73 11.22
N THR A 62 -18.33 -2.51 11.70
CA THR A 62 -17.64 -1.98 12.89
C THR A 62 -18.10 -2.65 14.19
N ASP A 63 -19.25 -3.30 14.18
CA ASP A 63 -19.84 -4.06 15.28
C ASP A 63 -19.37 -5.53 15.32
N LEU A 64 -18.61 -5.97 14.31
CA LEU A 64 -18.11 -7.33 14.22
C LEU A 64 -16.65 -7.43 14.66
N ASP A 65 -16.34 -8.49 15.40
CA ASP A 65 -14.96 -8.85 15.76
C ASP A 65 -14.33 -9.66 14.61
N LEU A 66 -13.93 -8.96 13.55
CA LEU A 66 -13.41 -9.58 12.34
C LEU A 66 -11.99 -10.09 12.54
N LYS A 67 -11.76 -11.32 12.12
CA LYS A 67 -10.46 -11.99 12.16
C LYS A 67 -10.10 -12.54 10.78
N CYS A 68 -8.82 -12.69 10.52
CA CYS A 68 -8.34 -13.28 9.26
C CYS A 68 -8.41 -14.81 9.32
N ASP A 69 -9.59 -15.36 9.18
CA ASP A 69 -9.82 -16.81 9.24
C ASP A 69 -9.32 -17.57 8.00
N GLN A 70 -9.08 -16.86 6.89
CA GLN A 70 -8.50 -17.41 5.67
C GLN A 70 -6.98 -17.25 5.59
N CYS A 71 -6.39 -16.50 6.50
CA CYS A 71 -4.93 -16.33 6.57
C CYS A 71 -4.24 -17.61 7.07
N LYS A 72 -2.93 -17.68 6.84
CA LYS A 72 -2.10 -18.82 7.23
C LYS A 72 -0.98 -18.39 8.18
N GLY A 73 -0.43 -19.36 8.92
CA GLY A 73 0.69 -19.12 9.81
C GLY A 73 0.32 -18.18 10.95
N GLU A 74 1.18 -17.22 11.23
CA GLU A 74 0.99 -16.24 12.31
C GLU A 74 -0.21 -15.31 12.09
N ASP A 75 -0.63 -15.13 10.85
CA ASP A 75 -1.77 -14.28 10.50
C ASP A 75 -3.12 -15.00 10.67
N TYR A 76 -3.12 -16.31 10.84
CA TYR A 76 -4.34 -17.07 11.02
C TYR A 76 -5.11 -16.59 12.27
N ASN A 77 -6.35 -16.25 12.10
CA ASN A 77 -7.22 -15.69 13.14
C ASN A 77 -6.72 -14.39 13.77
N ALA A 78 -5.74 -13.73 13.18
CA ALA A 78 -5.34 -12.41 13.63
C ALA A 78 -6.49 -11.40 13.47
N PRO A 79 -6.66 -10.46 14.41
CA PRO A 79 -7.63 -9.38 14.24
C PRO A 79 -7.38 -8.63 12.93
N ILE A 80 -8.44 -8.29 12.21
CA ILE A 80 -8.33 -7.51 10.98
C ILE A 80 -7.77 -6.11 11.28
N VAL A 81 -8.26 -5.47 12.35
CA VAL A 81 -7.65 -4.21 12.81
C VAL A 81 -6.27 -4.50 13.40
N GLY A 82 -5.26 -3.88 12.85
CA GLY A 82 -3.85 -4.10 13.19
C GLY A 82 -3.11 -5.04 12.24
N LEU A 83 -3.82 -5.73 11.34
CA LEU A 83 -3.21 -6.65 10.39
C LEU A 83 -2.37 -5.87 9.35
N VAL A 84 -1.11 -6.26 9.22
CA VAL A 84 -0.21 -5.68 8.21
C VAL A 84 -0.48 -6.36 6.87
N ILE A 85 -1.08 -5.64 5.95
CA ILE A 85 -1.48 -6.17 4.64
C ILE A 85 -0.53 -5.78 3.50
N ILE A 86 0.25 -4.73 3.67
CA ILE A 86 1.30 -4.32 2.73
C ILE A 86 2.64 -4.54 3.41
N ARG A 87 3.52 -5.31 2.77
CA ARG A 87 4.75 -5.78 3.43
C ARG A 87 5.98 -5.65 2.55
N GLY A 88 7.03 -5.05 3.10
CA GLY A 88 8.37 -5.08 2.53
C GLY A 88 8.51 -4.31 1.23
N MET A 89 7.78 -3.21 1.06
CA MET A 89 7.88 -2.37 -0.13
C MET A 89 9.13 -1.52 -0.11
N LYS A 90 9.71 -1.28 -1.28
CA LYS A 90 10.87 -0.40 -1.48
C LYS A 90 10.47 0.85 -2.23
N ALA A 91 11.06 1.97 -1.85
CA ALA A 91 10.90 3.22 -2.60
C ALA A 91 11.78 3.18 -3.86
N GLU A 92 11.16 3.40 -5.01
CA GLU A 92 11.83 3.45 -6.31
C GLU A 92 11.12 4.45 -7.22
N LYS A 93 11.83 5.49 -7.65
CA LYS A 93 11.30 6.52 -8.57
C LYS A 93 9.98 7.15 -8.11
N GLY A 94 9.85 7.39 -6.80
CA GLY A 94 8.65 7.99 -6.22
C GLY A 94 7.48 7.02 -6.01
N GLU A 95 7.67 5.75 -6.27
CA GLU A 95 6.68 4.68 -6.07
C GLU A 95 7.15 3.70 -4.99
N LEU A 96 6.25 2.85 -4.53
CA LEU A 96 6.58 1.71 -3.67
C LEU A 96 6.43 0.42 -4.49
N VAL A 97 7.49 -0.40 -4.50
CA VAL A 97 7.57 -1.61 -5.33
C VAL A 97 8.24 -2.77 -4.57
N GLY A 98 8.18 -3.96 -5.14
CA GLY A 98 8.97 -5.12 -4.73
C GLY A 98 8.51 -5.80 -3.46
N GLY A 99 7.38 -5.41 -2.89
CA GLY A 99 6.79 -6.07 -1.73
C GLY A 99 5.57 -6.92 -2.09
N LYS A 100 4.85 -7.31 -1.05
CA LYS A 100 3.65 -8.15 -1.17
C LYS A 100 2.45 -7.50 -0.49
N VAL A 101 1.28 -7.85 -1.00
CA VAL A 101 -0.01 -7.43 -0.46
C VAL A 101 -0.80 -8.67 -0.07
N LEU A 102 -1.27 -8.69 1.17
CA LEU A 102 -2.16 -9.72 1.69
C LEU A 102 -3.62 -9.31 1.45
N ASP A 103 -4.38 -10.17 0.80
CA ASP A 103 -5.83 -10.06 0.76
C ASP A 103 -6.42 -10.80 1.96
N PRO A 104 -6.98 -10.11 2.96
CA PRO A 104 -7.49 -10.78 4.15
C PRO A 104 -8.76 -11.60 3.91
N GLU A 105 -9.49 -11.35 2.82
CA GLU A 105 -10.69 -12.12 2.49
C GLU A 105 -10.35 -13.52 1.97
N SER A 106 -9.28 -13.66 1.20
CA SER A 106 -8.83 -14.94 0.64
C SER A 106 -7.64 -15.55 1.37
N GLY A 107 -6.90 -14.76 2.13
CA GLY A 107 -5.63 -15.15 2.76
C GLY A 107 -4.47 -15.26 1.77
N LYS A 108 -4.64 -14.80 0.53
CA LYS A 108 -3.62 -14.89 -0.51
C LYS A 108 -2.73 -13.65 -0.52
N PHE A 109 -1.47 -13.86 -0.90
CA PHE A 109 -0.51 -12.79 -1.15
C PHE A 109 -0.38 -12.51 -2.65
N TYR A 110 -0.21 -11.24 -2.96
CA TYR A 110 0.05 -10.74 -4.31
C TYR A 110 1.31 -9.90 -4.32
N TYR A 111 1.98 -9.80 -5.46
CA TYR A 111 3.03 -8.80 -5.64
C TYR A 111 2.41 -7.42 -5.68
N GLY A 112 3.02 -6.46 -4.99
CA GLY A 112 2.46 -5.12 -4.81
C GLY A 112 3.24 -4.04 -5.52
N LYS A 113 2.51 -3.05 -6.02
CA LYS A 113 3.03 -1.77 -6.49
C LYS A 113 2.08 -0.66 -6.07
N ILE A 114 2.63 0.42 -5.53
CA ILE A 114 1.85 1.55 -5.04
C ILE A 114 2.37 2.83 -5.66
N TYR A 115 1.49 3.64 -6.19
CA TYR A 115 1.81 4.95 -6.74
C TYR A 115 0.64 5.92 -6.59
N LEU A 116 0.90 7.19 -6.75
CA LEU A 116 -0.13 8.23 -6.72
C LEU A 116 -0.55 8.59 -8.14
N LYS A 117 -1.84 8.82 -8.32
CA LYS A 117 -2.44 9.32 -9.55
C LYS A 117 -3.60 10.24 -9.20
N ASP A 118 -3.54 11.49 -9.66
CA ASP A 118 -4.60 12.47 -9.43
C ASP A 118 -4.99 12.65 -7.95
N GLY A 119 -3.99 12.64 -7.05
CA GLY A 119 -4.18 12.77 -5.61
C GLY A 119 -4.73 11.52 -4.92
N LYS A 120 -4.90 10.43 -5.65
CA LYS A 120 -5.36 9.15 -5.12
C LYS A 120 -4.22 8.14 -5.10
N LEU A 121 -4.32 7.16 -4.22
CA LEU A 121 -3.38 6.06 -4.18
C LEU A 121 -3.90 4.92 -5.05
N VAL A 122 -3.04 4.43 -5.94
CA VAL A 122 -3.30 3.22 -6.72
C VAL A 122 -2.46 2.08 -6.16
N LEU A 123 -3.11 1.01 -5.75
CA LEU A 123 -2.49 -0.24 -5.34
C LEU A 123 -2.73 -1.28 -6.44
N ARG A 124 -1.66 -1.75 -7.05
CA ARG A 124 -1.71 -2.87 -7.98
C ARG A 124 -1.27 -4.15 -7.29
N GLY A 125 -2.15 -5.13 -7.25
CA GLY A 125 -1.83 -6.49 -6.83
C GLY A 125 -1.73 -7.40 -8.06
N SER A 126 -0.68 -8.18 -8.17
CA SER A 126 -0.45 -9.06 -9.32
C SER A 126 0.02 -10.45 -8.91
N LEU A 127 -0.24 -11.43 -9.76
CA LEU A 127 0.22 -12.81 -9.58
C LEU A 127 1.69 -12.98 -9.98
N ASP A 128 2.17 -12.12 -10.87
CA ASP A 128 3.55 -12.13 -11.37
C ASP A 128 4.33 -10.90 -10.87
N LYS A 129 5.65 -11.05 -10.75
CA LYS A 129 6.53 -9.97 -10.30
C LYS A 129 6.52 -8.73 -11.20
N ARG A 130 6.28 -8.93 -12.50
CA ARG A 130 6.26 -7.85 -13.48
C ARG A 130 4.98 -7.01 -13.46
N GLY A 131 3.93 -7.52 -12.79
CA GLY A 131 2.66 -6.83 -12.66
C GLY A 131 1.71 -6.94 -13.86
N PHE A 132 1.95 -7.88 -14.80
CA PHE A 132 1.10 -8.04 -15.97
C PHE A 132 -0.26 -8.66 -15.63
N LEU A 133 -0.29 -9.68 -14.79
CA LEU A 133 -1.51 -10.38 -14.37
C LEU A 133 -1.99 -9.81 -13.03
N GLY A 134 -2.62 -8.65 -13.06
CA GLY A 134 -3.02 -7.97 -11.85
C GLY A 134 -4.24 -7.09 -11.99
N ARG A 135 -4.64 -6.53 -10.85
CA ARG A 135 -5.72 -5.55 -10.73
C ARG A 135 -5.26 -4.33 -9.95
N ASN A 136 -5.83 -3.20 -10.29
CA ASN A 136 -5.66 -1.96 -9.56
C ASN A 136 -6.82 -1.74 -8.62
N GLN A 137 -6.52 -1.26 -7.41
CA GLN A 137 -7.47 -0.63 -6.50
C GLN A 137 -7.09 0.82 -6.35
N THR A 138 -8.07 1.70 -6.24
CA THR A 138 -7.84 3.12 -6.01
C THR A 138 -8.39 3.49 -4.64
N TRP A 139 -7.51 4.03 -3.79
CA TRP A 139 -7.85 4.46 -2.43
C TRP A 139 -7.83 5.98 -2.35
N VAL A 140 -8.60 6.53 -1.44
CA VAL A 140 -8.77 7.98 -1.26
C VAL A 140 -8.36 8.42 0.15
N ARG A 141 -8.03 9.69 0.28
CA ARG A 141 -7.75 10.31 1.59
C ARG A 141 -9.01 10.43 2.44
#